data_88458a4e3d1cb901954ac29504db6c16
#
_entry.id   88458a4e3d1cb901954ac29504db6c16
#
_cell.length_a   1.000
_cell.length_b   1.000
_cell.length_c   1.000
_cell.angle_alpha   90.00
_cell.angle_beta   90.00
_cell.angle_gamma   90.00
#
_symmetry.space_group_name_H-M   'P 1'
#
loop_
_entity.id
_entity.type
_entity.pdbx_description
1 polymer ?
#
loop_
_entity_poly.entity_id
_entity_poly.type
_entity_poly.pdbx_seq_one_letter_code
_entity_poly.pdbx_strand_id
1 'polypeptide(L)'
;GKQTMMMFIVFFLAGLGFGGVLIEPSLILIYVPLALAVLLPTMYDYFKRMGYLNRVMKQTEDMAAGRLTSAIEVKGKSPIAKHAENLNDLRRGVEQSVKERAKSERLKTELITNVSHDLRTPLTSIITYTDLLKSPDLSEEERQKYVNVLDKKSAKLKTLIEDLFEVSKMASGNI
;
A
#
# COMPACT_ATOMS: atom_id res chain seq x y z
N GLY A 1 31.34 18.02 7.71
CA GLY A 1 31.20 18.94 6.63
C GLY A 1 30.84 20.36 7.05
N LYS A 2 30.02 21.11 6.31
CA LYS A 2 29.69 22.53 6.56
C LYS A 2 29.17 22.80 7.99
N GLN A 3 28.43 21.88 8.59
CA GLN A 3 27.89 22.05 9.96
C GLN A 3 28.96 21.95 11.04
N THR A 4 29.86 20.98 10.93
CA THR A 4 30.99 20.86 11.87
C THR A 4 31.87 22.09 11.81
N MET A 5 32.15 22.58 10.61
CA MET A 5 32.90 23.81 10.42
C MET A 5 32.19 25.01 11.04
N MET A 6 30.87 25.13 10.89
CA MET A 6 30.09 26.23 11.44
C MET A 6 29.98 26.16 12.97
N MET A 7 29.87 24.95 13.55
CA MET A 7 29.99 24.78 15.01
C MET A 7 31.36 25.20 15.53
N PHE A 8 32.45 24.83 14.86
CA PHE A 8 33.78 25.27 15.23
C PHE A 8 33.93 26.80 15.20
N ILE A 9 33.36 27.44 14.14
CA ILE A 9 33.36 28.91 14.05
C ILE A 9 32.60 29.54 15.22
N VAL A 10 31.43 28.99 15.58
CA VAL A 10 30.60 29.47 16.69
C VAL A 10 31.37 29.32 18.02
N PHE A 11 31.96 28.17 18.29
CA PHE A 11 32.75 27.95 19.53
C PHE A 11 34.02 28.82 19.59
N PHE A 12 34.69 28.99 18.44
CA PHE A 12 35.88 29.84 18.35
C PHE A 12 35.55 31.33 18.59
N LEU A 13 34.48 31.83 17.97
CA LEU A 13 34.00 33.19 18.20
C LEU A 13 33.54 33.36 19.65
N ALA A 14 32.87 32.37 20.26
CA ALA A 14 32.46 32.39 21.64
C ALA A 14 33.69 32.51 22.57
N GLY A 15 34.72 31.72 22.34
CA GLY A 15 35.96 31.76 23.14
C GLY A 15 36.72 33.08 23.00
N LEU A 16 36.90 33.56 21.76
CA LEU A 16 37.55 34.83 21.48
C LEU A 16 36.80 36.03 22.08
N GLY A 17 35.46 36.06 21.93
CA GLY A 17 34.63 37.13 22.46
C GLY A 17 34.62 37.15 24.00
N PHE A 18 34.56 35.98 24.63
CA PHE A 18 34.66 35.89 26.11
C PHE A 18 36.01 36.40 26.64
N GLY A 19 37.10 35.98 26.00
CA GLY A 19 38.43 36.48 26.32
C GLY A 19 38.61 37.98 26.12
N GLY A 20 38.08 38.52 25.02
CA GLY A 20 38.13 39.94 24.72
C GLY A 20 37.33 40.80 25.72
N VAL A 21 36.13 40.38 26.10
CA VAL A 21 35.28 41.06 27.07
C VAL A 21 35.91 41.07 28.49
N LEU A 22 36.69 40.06 28.85
CA LEU A 22 37.45 40.05 30.12
C LEU A 22 38.57 41.08 30.16
N ILE A 23 39.15 41.47 29.02
CA ILE A 23 40.23 42.46 28.91
C ILE A 23 39.61 43.86 28.79
N GLU A 24 38.60 44.05 27.98
CA GLU A 24 37.95 45.33 27.72
C GLU A 24 36.42 45.16 27.67
N PRO A 25 35.71 45.46 28.80
CA PRO A 25 34.27 45.25 28.92
C PRO A 25 33.41 46.00 27.87
N SER A 26 33.89 47.08 27.29
CA SER A 26 33.18 47.84 26.22
C SER A 26 32.98 47.02 24.97
N LEU A 27 33.79 45.98 24.71
CA LEU A 27 33.68 45.10 23.55
C LEU A 27 32.39 44.26 23.56
N ILE A 28 31.68 44.15 24.67
CA ILE A 28 30.41 43.43 24.77
C ILE A 28 29.34 44.01 23.82
N LEU A 29 29.35 45.33 23.60
CA LEU A 29 28.39 46.02 22.72
C LEU A 29 28.54 45.63 21.25
N ILE A 30 29.73 45.22 20.83
CA ILE A 30 30.00 44.76 19.45
C ILE A 30 29.85 43.26 19.40
N TYR A 31 30.31 42.57 20.40
CA TYR A 31 30.36 41.10 20.41
C TYR A 31 28.96 40.44 20.49
N VAL A 32 28.06 40.99 21.32
CA VAL A 32 26.71 40.42 21.49
C VAL A 32 25.91 40.45 20.19
N PRO A 33 25.82 41.55 19.43
CA PRO A 33 25.15 41.58 18.16
C PRO A 33 25.79 40.61 17.11
N LEU A 34 27.12 40.54 17.10
CA LEU A 34 27.85 39.62 16.19
C LEU A 34 27.56 38.16 16.52
N ALA A 35 27.57 37.79 17.78
CA ALA A 35 27.24 36.45 18.24
C ALA A 35 25.78 36.08 17.91
N LEU A 36 24.83 37.00 18.12
CA LEU A 36 23.42 36.79 17.73
C LEU A 36 23.24 36.66 16.24
N ALA A 37 23.95 37.44 15.42
CA ALA A 37 23.89 37.33 13.97
C ALA A 37 24.31 35.97 13.41
N VAL A 38 25.17 35.25 14.15
CA VAL A 38 25.61 33.88 13.79
C VAL A 38 24.72 32.81 14.42
N LEU A 39 24.37 32.98 15.70
CA LEU A 39 23.58 31.98 16.45
C LEU A 39 22.14 31.85 15.93
N LEU A 40 21.46 32.95 15.64
CA LEU A 40 20.07 32.93 15.24
C LEU A 40 19.84 32.15 13.91
N PRO A 41 20.60 32.40 12.83
CA PRO A 41 20.47 31.62 11.59
C PRO A 41 20.83 30.14 11.78
N THR A 42 21.85 29.84 12.63
CA THR A 42 22.25 28.46 12.88
C THR A 42 21.17 27.68 13.63
N MET A 43 20.57 28.30 14.65
CA MET A 43 19.44 27.73 15.39
C MET A 43 18.22 27.53 14.49
N TYR A 44 17.90 28.51 13.65
CA TYR A 44 16.80 28.40 12.69
C TYR A 44 16.98 27.21 11.75
N ASP A 45 18.16 27.07 11.15
CA ASP A 45 18.48 25.93 10.28
C ASP A 45 18.42 24.59 11.02
N TYR A 46 18.89 24.53 12.26
CA TYR A 46 18.82 23.36 13.12
C TYR A 46 17.36 22.95 13.38
N PHE A 47 16.50 23.86 13.83
CA PHE A 47 15.10 23.56 14.10
C PHE A 47 14.34 23.17 12.82
N LYS A 48 14.61 23.81 11.70
CA LYS A 48 14.03 23.46 10.40
C LYS A 48 14.37 22.02 10.00
N ARG A 49 15.62 21.59 10.20
CA ARG A 49 16.07 20.22 9.92
C ARG A 49 15.46 19.21 10.87
N MET A 50 15.39 19.55 12.16
CA MET A 50 14.78 18.72 13.17
C MET A 50 13.27 18.51 12.90
N GLY A 51 12.56 19.58 12.53
CA GLY A 51 11.16 19.48 12.11
C GLY A 51 10.93 18.61 10.86
N TYR A 52 11.89 18.62 9.92
CA TYR A 52 11.84 17.72 8.77
C TYR A 52 12.08 16.27 9.18
N LEU A 53 13.07 16.00 10.00
CA LEU A 53 13.35 14.67 10.55
C LEU A 53 12.13 14.08 11.29
N ASN A 54 11.51 14.88 12.17
CA ASN A 54 10.31 14.45 12.90
C ASN A 54 9.16 14.07 11.96
N ARG A 55 8.97 14.79 10.85
CA ARG A 55 7.96 14.40 9.84
C ARG A 55 8.27 13.06 9.19
N VAL A 56 9.54 12.82 8.84
CA VAL A 56 9.99 11.54 8.26
C VAL A 56 9.78 10.40 9.25
N MET A 57 10.14 10.60 10.52
CA MET A 57 9.95 9.61 11.60
C MET A 57 8.47 9.28 11.80
N LYS A 58 7.61 10.30 11.92
CA LYS A 58 6.16 10.11 12.07
C LYS A 58 5.56 9.33 10.90
N GLN A 59 5.98 9.62 9.69
CA GLN A 59 5.55 8.87 8.50
C GLN A 59 5.95 7.39 8.59
N THR A 60 7.16 7.09 9.08
CA THR A 60 7.62 5.73 9.28
C THR A 60 6.76 5.00 10.31
N GLU A 61 6.40 5.66 11.41
CA GLU A 61 5.50 5.11 12.44
C GLU A 61 4.10 4.86 11.88
N ASP A 62 3.55 5.80 11.10
CA ASP A 62 2.25 5.64 10.47
C ASP A 62 2.24 4.45 9.49
N MET A 63 3.28 4.30 8.69
CA MET A 63 3.42 3.15 7.78
C MET A 63 3.57 1.83 8.54
N ALA A 64 4.34 1.80 9.63
CA ALA A 64 4.47 0.63 10.49
C ALA A 64 3.13 0.23 11.14
N ALA A 65 2.27 1.21 11.41
CA ALA A 65 0.91 0.99 11.93
C ALA A 65 -0.12 0.69 10.82
N GLY A 66 0.32 0.48 9.56
CA GLY A 66 -0.55 0.20 8.42
C GLY A 66 -1.32 1.41 7.88
N ARG A 67 -1.02 2.61 8.35
CA ARG A 67 -1.64 3.86 7.87
C ARG A 67 -0.83 4.44 6.71
N LEU A 68 -1.37 4.35 5.49
CA LEU A 68 -0.78 4.95 4.30
C LEU A 68 -1.15 6.44 4.23
N THR A 69 -0.38 7.27 4.91
CA THR A 69 -0.53 8.73 4.89
C THR A 69 -0.03 9.35 3.58
N SER A 70 -0.19 10.66 3.40
CA SER A 70 0.29 11.39 2.22
C SER A 70 1.81 11.29 2.08
N ALA A 71 2.32 11.43 0.84
CA ALA A 71 3.75 11.41 0.58
C ALA A 71 4.50 12.53 1.32
N ILE A 72 5.73 12.24 1.76
CA ILE A 72 6.63 13.23 2.35
C ILE A 72 7.19 14.10 1.22
N GLU A 73 7.15 15.41 1.41
CA GLU A 73 7.84 16.32 0.50
C GLU A 73 9.37 16.14 0.62
N VAL A 74 10.02 15.72 -0.46
CA VAL A 74 11.48 15.52 -0.48
C VAL A 74 12.18 16.87 -0.62
N LYS A 75 12.94 17.27 0.42
CA LYS A 75 13.63 18.57 0.48
C LYS A 75 15.15 18.41 0.47
N GLY A 76 15.79 18.87 -0.61
CA GLY A 76 17.24 18.91 -0.75
C GLY A 76 17.84 17.56 -1.13
N LYS A 77 19.18 17.44 -0.95
CA LYS A 77 20.01 16.27 -1.32
C LYS A 77 20.67 15.62 -0.09
N SER A 78 20.12 15.80 1.09
CA SER A 78 20.65 15.21 2.33
C SER A 78 20.33 13.72 2.42
N PRO A 79 21.05 12.94 3.25
CA PRO A 79 20.70 11.54 3.54
C PRO A 79 19.25 11.37 4.01
N ILE A 80 18.72 12.34 4.77
CA ILE A 80 17.31 12.33 5.23
C ILE A 80 16.35 12.51 4.05
N ALA A 81 16.70 13.36 3.07
CA ALA A 81 15.89 13.55 1.86
C ALA A 81 15.85 12.24 1.02
N LYS A 82 17.00 11.56 0.90
CA LYS A 82 17.04 10.25 0.24
C LYS A 82 16.23 9.20 0.97
N HIS A 83 16.26 9.21 2.31
CA HIS A 83 15.43 8.32 3.12
C HIS A 83 13.93 8.62 2.92
N ALA A 84 13.53 9.87 2.86
CA ALA A 84 12.14 10.28 2.58
C ALA A 84 11.68 9.83 1.19
N GLU A 85 12.56 9.89 0.18
CA GLU A 85 12.28 9.35 -1.16
C GLU A 85 12.05 7.83 -1.12
N ASN A 86 12.96 7.08 -0.47
CA ASN A 86 12.82 5.63 -0.31
C ASN A 86 11.52 5.24 0.42
N LEU A 87 11.12 6.00 1.46
CA LEU A 87 9.84 5.79 2.14
C LEU A 87 8.65 6.04 1.23
N ASN A 88 8.69 7.06 0.38
CA ASN A 88 7.65 7.30 -0.60
C ASN A 88 7.54 6.16 -1.63
N ASP A 89 8.67 5.59 -2.05
CA ASP A 89 8.70 4.44 -2.94
C ASP A 89 8.12 3.19 -2.27
N LEU A 90 8.51 2.93 -1.02
CA LEU A 90 7.95 1.85 -0.22
C LEU A 90 6.43 2.01 -0.05
N ARG A 91 5.96 3.23 0.28
CA ARG A 91 4.53 3.53 0.38
C ARG A 91 3.79 3.19 -0.91
N ARG A 92 4.33 3.59 -2.09
CA ARG A 92 3.73 3.27 -3.40
C ARG A 92 3.66 1.77 -3.64
N GLY A 93 4.74 1.04 -3.33
CA GLY A 93 4.78 -0.41 -3.47
C GLY A 93 3.75 -1.12 -2.59
N VAL A 94 3.61 -0.70 -1.34
CA VAL A 94 2.58 -1.24 -0.41
C VAL A 94 1.17 -0.91 -0.92
N GLU A 95 0.91 0.32 -1.34
CA GLU A 95 -0.39 0.74 -1.88
C GLU A 95 -0.78 -0.10 -3.11
N GLN A 96 0.17 -0.32 -4.01
CA GLN A 96 -0.05 -1.16 -5.19
C GLN A 96 -0.35 -2.61 -4.80
N SER A 97 0.44 -3.20 -3.88
CA SER A 97 0.21 -4.57 -3.41
C SER A 97 -1.16 -4.75 -2.74
N VAL A 98 -1.61 -3.76 -1.96
CA VAL A 98 -2.96 -3.78 -1.35
C VAL A 98 -4.05 -3.73 -2.42
N LYS A 99 -3.91 -2.86 -3.43
CA LYS A 99 -4.85 -2.76 -4.56
C LYS A 99 -4.92 -4.06 -5.36
N GLU A 100 -3.77 -4.67 -5.64
CA GLU A 100 -3.69 -5.94 -6.37
C GLU A 100 -4.34 -7.08 -5.60
N ARG A 101 -4.09 -7.17 -4.28
CA ARG A 101 -4.75 -8.13 -3.40
C ARG A 101 -6.27 -7.93 -3.37
N ALA A 102 -6.73 -6.70 -3.19
CA ALA A 102 -8.16 -6.39 -3.18
C ALA A 102 -8.83 -6.74 -4.51
N LYS A 103 -8.15 -6.48 -5.64
CA LYS A 103 -8.61 -6.88 -6.97
C LYS A 103 -8.68 -8.41 -7.12
N SER A 104 -7.67 -9.12 -6.66
CA SER A 104 -7.63 -10.58 -6.70
C SER A 104 -8.76 -11.21 -5.86
N GLU A 105 -8.97 -10.72 -4.63
CA GLU A 105 -10.05 -11.20 -3.77
C GLU A 105 -11.44 -10.90 -4.36
N ARG A 106 -11.62 -9.73 -4.97
CA ARG A 106 -12.86 -9.39 -5.66
C ARG A 106 -13.11 -10.35 -6.83
N LEU A 107 -12.12 -10.58 -7.67
CA LEU A 107 -12.24 -11.52 -8.81
C LEU A 107 -12.55 -12.95 -8.33
N LYS A 108 -11.92 -13.41 -7.25
CA LYS A 108 -12.24 -14.69 -6.61
C LYS A 108 -13.71 -14.77 -6.20
N THR A 109 -14.20 -13.75 -5.50
CA THR A 109 -15.59 -13.71 -5.02
C THR A 109 -16.58 -13.68 -6.19
N GLU A 110 -16.29 -12.87 -7.20
CA GLU A 110 -17.11 -12.75 -8.40
C GLU A 110 -17.15 -14.08 -9.20
N LEU A 111 -16.01 -14.73 -9.34
CA LEU A 111 -15.91 -16.04 -9.97
C LEU A 111 -16.77 -17.07 -9.22
N ILE A 112 -16.62 -17.20 -7.91
CA ILE A 112 -17.38 -18.15 -7.09
C ILE A 112 -18.89 -17.87 -7.20
N THR A 113 -19.30 -16.61 -7.17
CA THR A 113 -20.72 -16.22 -7.26
C THR A 113 -21.29 -16.56 -8.62
N ASN A 114 -20.62 -16.21 -9.70
CA ASN A 114 -21.07 -16.45 -11.07
C ASN A 114 -21.12 -17.95 -11.39
N VAL A 115 -20.06 -18.68 -11.03
CA VAL A 115 -20.01 -20.14 -11.21
C VAL A 115 -21.13 -20.83 -10.43
N SER A 116 -21.37 -20.42 -9.17
CA SER A 116 -22.44 -20.99 -8.35
C SER A 116 -23.82 -20.79 -8.99
N HIS A 117 -24.07 -19.61 -9.57
CA HIS A 117 -25.31 -19.32 -10.29
C HIS A 117 -25.44 -20.20 -11.55
N ASP A 118 -24.36 -20.27 -12.34
CA ASP A 118 -24.36 -20.98 -13.62
C ASP A 118 -24.43 -22.51 -13.47
N LEU A 119 -23.94 -23.04 -12.34
CA LEU A 119 -24.11 -24.45 -11.97
C LEU A 119 -25.52 -24.75 -11.46
N ARG A 120 -26.15 -23.83 -10.69
CA ARG A 120 -27.47 -24.02 -10.11
C ARG A 120 -28.55 -24.22 -11.17
N THR A 121 -28.50 -23.45 -12.25
CA THR A 121 -29.49 -23.48 -13.33
C THR A 121 -29.63 -24.87 -14.00
N PRO A 122 -28.55 -25.49 -14.55
CA PRO A 122 -28.65 -26.83 -15.12
C PRO A 122 -28.96 -27.89 -14.07
N LEU A 123 -28.43 -27.76 -12.83
CA LEU A 123 -28.71 -28.70 -11.76
C LEU A 123 -30.20 -28.74 -11.37
N THR A 124 -30.81 -27.56 -11.21
CA THR A 124 -32.27 -27.45 -10.94
C THR A 124 -33.08 -28.12 -12.06
N SER A 125 -32.68 -27.88 -13.32
CA SER A 125 -33.34 -28.54 -14.46
C SER A 125 -33.22 -30.06 -14.38
N ILE A 126 -32.04 -30.60 -14.08
CA ILE A 126 -31.80 -32.04 -13.94
C ILE A 126 -32.73 -32.62 -12.86
N ILE A 127 -32.80 -31.99 -11.68
CA ILE A 127 -33.69 -32.43 -10.57
C ILE A 127 -35.14 -32.45 -11.04
N THR A 128 -35.62 -31.35 -11.64
CA THR A 128 -37.02 -31.23 -12.10
C THR A 128 -37.36 -32.32 -13.12
N TYR A 129 -36.55 -32.53 -14.17
CA TYR A 129 -36.84 -33.53 -15.19
C TYR A 129 -36.67 -34.96 -14.67
N THR A 130 -35.79 -35.20 -13.70
CA THR A 130 -35.69 -36.48 -13.00
C THR A 130 -36.97 -36.77 -12.20
N ASP A 131 -37.53 -35.77 -11.55
CA ASP A 131 -38.81 -35.95 -10.79
C ASP A 131 -39.98 -36.16 -11.74
N LEU A 132 -40.05 -35.46 -12.87
CA LEU A 132 -41.06 -35.68 -13.90
C LEU A 132 -41.00 -37.10 -14.47
N LEU A 133 -39.77 -37.66 -14.67
CA LEU A 133 -39.59 -39.04 -15.17
C LEU A 133 -40.13 -40.12 -14.22
N LYS A 134 -40.36 -39.81 -12.93
CA LYS A 134 -40.97 -40.73 -11.95
C LYS A 134 -42.50 -40.87 -12.08
N SER A 135 -43.15 -40.01 -12.88
CA SER A 135 -44.58 -40.07 -13.11
C SER A 135 -44.98 -41.38 -13.83
N PRO A 136 -45.97 -42.12 -13.32
CA PRO A 136 -46.38 -43.41 -13.93
C PRO A 136 -47.10 -43.23 -15.26
N ASP A 137 -47.72 -42.08 -15.52
CA ASP A 137 -48.58 -41.84 -16.70
C ASP A 137 -47.86 -41.14 -17.85
N LEU A 138 -46.48 -41.20 -17.91
CA LEU A 138 -45.69 -40.58 -18.97
C LEU A 138 -45.81 -41.36 -20.31
N SER A 139 -46.07 -40.63 -21.35
CA SER A 139 -45.94 -41.18 -22.72
C SER A 139 -44.46 -41.46 -23.07
N GLU A 140 -44.18 -42.37 -23.99
CA GLU A 140 -42.82 -42.67 -24.41
C GLU A 140 -42.15 -41.47 -25.11
N GLU A 141 -42.93 -40.63 -25.82
CA GLU A 141 -42.45 -39.38 -26.40
C GLU A 141 -41.99 -38.37 -25.34
N GLU A 142 -42.75 -38.20 -24.26
CA GLU A 142 -42.42 -37.31 -23.13
C GLU A 142 -41.18 -37.84 -22.40
N ARG A 143 -41.12 -39.14 -22.18
CA ARG A 143 -39.94 -39.78 -21.56
C ARG A 143 -38.68 -39.52 -22.35
N GLN A 144 -38.71 -39.74 -23.65
CA GLN A 144 -37.58 -39.49 -24.54
C GLN A 144 -37.18 -38.00 -24.55
N LYS A 145 -38.16 -37.09 -24.57
CA LYS A 145 -37.92 -35.65 -24.48
C LYS A 145 -37.22 -35.28 -23.17
N TYR A 146 -37.63 -35.80 -22.02
CA TYR A 146 -37.03 -35.48 -20.73
C TYR A 146 -35.62 -36.04 -20.64
N VAL A 147 -35.38 -37.26 -21.11
CA VAL A 147 -34.03 -37.84 -21.19
C VAL A 147 -33.10 -36.98 -22.04
N ASN A 148 -33.54 -36.50 -23.18
CA ASN A 148 -32.75 -35.61 -24.04
C ASN A 148 -32.41 -34.25 -23.35
N VAL A 149 -33.34 -33.74 -22.52
CA VAL A 149 -33.09 -32.53 -21.75
C VAL A 149 -32.03 -32.78 -20.66
N LEU A 150 -32.15 -33.92 -19.95
CA LEU A 150 -31.19 -34.33 -18.93
C LEU A 150 -29.78 -34.48 -19.50
N ASP A 151 -29.66 -35.14 -20.68
CA ASP A 151 -28.38 -35.31 -21.36
C ASP A 151 -27.73 -33.97 -21.69
N LYS A 152 -28.48 -33.04 -22.30
CA LYS A 152 -28.00 -31.70 -22.64
C LYS A 152 -27.58 -30.89 -21.42
N LYS A 153 -28.35 -30.96 -20.30
CA LYS A 153 -28.03 -30.22 -19.08
C LYS A 153 -26.85 -30.81 -18.34
N SER A 154 -26.69 -32.14 -18.36
CA SER A 154 -25.54 -32.84 -17.78
C SER A 154 -24.24 -32.54 -18.55
N ALA A 155 -24.31 -32.54 -19.90
CA ALA A 155 -23.16 -32.14 -20.74
C ALA A 155 -22.75 -30.70 -20.47
N LYS A 156 -23.71 -29.76 -20.36
CA LYS A 156 -23.41 -28.36 -20.00
C LYS A 156 -22.79 -28.25 -18.62
N LEU A 157 -23.29 -28.98 -17.61
CA LEU A 157 -22.74 -28.98 -16.28
C LEU A 157 -21.30 -29.49 -16.24
N LYS A 158 -21.01 -30.57 -17.02
CA LYS A 158 -19.66 -31.12 -17.17
C LYS A 158 -18.70 -30.05 -17.71
N THR A 159 -19.06 -29.37 -18.80
CA THR A 159 -18.23 -28.29 -19.38
C THR A 159 -17.95 -27.18 -18.40
N LEU A 160 -18.99 -26.70 -17.65
CA LEU A 160 -18.80 -25.66 -16.64
C LEU A 160 -17.83 -26.06 -15.52
N ILE A 161 -17.85 -27.34 -15.13
CA ILE A 161 -16.93 -27.88 -14.14
C ILE A 161 -15.50 -27.96 -14.70
N GLU A 162 -15.34 -28.39 -15.95
CA GLU A 162 -14.04 -28.46 -16.63
C GLU A 162 -13.43 -27.06 -16.77
N ASP A 163 -14.21 -26.08 -17.21
CA ASP A 163 -13.80 -24.66 -17.30
C ASP A 163 -13.37 -24.10 -15.95
N LEU A 164 -14.11 -24.42 -14.86
CA LEU A 164 -13.78 -24.00 -13.51
C LEU A 164 -12.44 -24.58 -13.04
N PHE A 165 -12.19 -25.85 -13.31
CA PHE A 165 -10.91 -26.48 -12.97
C PHE A 165 -9.74 -25.87 -13.73
N GLU A 166 -9.92 -25.53 -15.00
CA GLU A 166 -8.89 -24.88 -15.81
C GLU A 166 -8.56 -23.50 -15.26
N VAL A 167 -9.56 -22.66 -14.95
CA VAL A 167 -9.39 -21.34 -14.35
C VAL A 167 -8.73 -21.46 -12.95
N SER A 168 -9.14 -22.43 -12.15
CA SER A 168 -8.55 -22.68 -10.83
C SER A 168 -7.06 -23.06 -10.91
N LYS A 169 -6.70 -23.88 -11.88
CA LYS A 169 -5.31 -24.29 -12.15
C LYS A 169 -4.45 -23.10 -12.55
N MET A 170 -4.94 -22.24 -13.46
CA MET A 170 -4.25 -21.00 -13.83
C MET A 170 -4.08 -20.04 -12.65
N ALA A 171 -5.10 -19.91 -11.81
CA ALA A 171 -5.06 -19.02 -10.63
C ALA A 171 -4.11 -19.51 -9.52
N SER A 172 -3.86 -20.82 -9.44
CA SER A 172 -2.94 -21.42 -8.43
C SER A 172 -1.47 -21.40 -8.84
N GLY A 173 -1.15 -20.93 -10.06
CA GLY A 173 0.23 -20.86 -10.56
C GLY A 173 0.89 -22.21 -10.84
N ASN A 174 0.15 -23.31 -10.81
CA ASN A 174 0.60 -24.64 -11.22
C ASN A 174 0.35 -24.82 -12.74
N ILE A 175 1.26 -24.27 -13.53
CA ILE A 175 1.37 -24.57 -14.96
C ILE A 175 2.32 -25.74 -15.12
#